data_582ba384f8cbb5da12c28122732e820f
#
_entry.id   582ba384f8cbb5da12c28122732e820f
#
_cell.length_a   1.000
_cell.length_b   1.000
_cell.length_c   1.000
_cell.angle_alpha   90.00
_cell.angle_beta   90.00
_cell.angle_gamma   90.00
#
_symmetry.space_group_name_H-M   'P 1'
#
loop_
_entity.id
_entity.type
_entity.pdbx_description
1 polymer ?
#
loop_
_entity_poly.entity_id
_entity_poly.type
_entity_poly.pdbx_seq_one_letter_code
_entity_poly.pdbx_strand_id
1 'polypeptide(L)'
;MNQDFKNFSIFDFYKDVKMNIVIYLYNGLTVLDAVGPYEVLSRLQDANVRFVAREKGLIVSDTHFLKLVAEYDISEIQSADILVIPGSVIGFIRESKDASVLNWIQQIHQTTTWTTSVCSGSV
;
A
#
# COMPACT_ATOMS: atom_id res chain seq x y z
N MET A 1 11.78 -25.77 -25.78
CA MET A 1 11.32 -26.01 -25.38
C MET A 1 10.02 -26.18 -25.43
N ASN A 2 9.57 -26.40 -26.05
CA ASN A 2 8.33 -26.66 -26.03
C ASN A 2 7.90 -27.49 -24.95
N GLN A 3 8.83 -28.08 -24.28
CA GLN A 3 8.53 -28.82 -23.16
C GLN A 3 7.93 -28.00 -22.05
N ASP A 4 8.38 -26.76 -21.89
CA ASP A 4 7.84 -25.89 -20.87
C ASP A 4 6.39 -25.59 -21.15
N PHE A 5 6.01 -25.46 -22.41
CA PHE A 5 4.62 -25.25 -22.73
C PHE A 5 3.77 -26.44 -22.40
N LYS A 6 4.29 -27.63 -22.62
CA LYS A 6 3.54 -28.82 -22.31
C LYS A 6 3.19 -28.93 -20.86
N ASN A 7 4.11 -28.47 -19.99
CA ASN A 7 3.93 -28.58 -18.57
C ASN A 7 3.36 -27.33 -17.94
N PHE A 8 3.18 -26.28 -18.74
CA PHE A 8 2.64 -25.02 -18.26
C PHE A 8 1.14 -25.15 -18.01
N SER A 9 0.68 -24.69 -16.86
CA SER A 9 -0.74 -24.66 -16.54
C SER A 9 -1.17 -23.24 -16.20
N ILE A 10 -2.48 -23.03 -16.15
CA ILE A 10 -3.00 -21.74 -15.74
C ILE A 10 -2.59 -21.43 -14.31
N PHE A 11 -2.43 -22.44 -13.47
CA PHE A 11 -1.97 -22.24 -12.10
C PHE A 11 -0.53 -21.74 -12.06
N ASP A 12 0.32 -22.24 -12.96
CA ASP A 12 1.70 -21.75 -13.05
C ASP A 12 1.74 -20.29 -13.47
N PHE A 13 0.86 -19.90 -14.38
CA PHE A 13 0.75 -18.52 -14.79
C PHE A 13 0.36 -17.62 -13.63
N TYR A 14 -0.69 -17.96 -12.88
CA TYR A 14 -1.13 -17.17 -11.76
C TYR A 14 -0.12 -17.20 -10.60
N LYS A 15 0.64 -18.27 -10.49
CA LYS A 15 1.67 -18.37 -9.48
C LYS A 15 2.78 -17.37 -9.69
N ASP A 16 3.09 -17.05 -10.94
CA ASP A 16 4.13 -16.09 -11.27
C ASP A 16 3.65 -14.66 -11.25
N VAL A 17 2.34 -14.43 -11.21
CA VAL A 17 1.78 -13.10 -11.14
C VAL A 17 1.74 -12.67 -9.68
N LYS A 18 2.50 -11.63 -9.37
CA LYS A 18 2.52 -11.07 -8.02
C LYS A 18 1.47 -10.00 -7.89
N MET A 19 0.79 -10.01 -6.75
CA MET A 19 -0.15 -8.96 -6.42
C MET A 19 0.60 -7.91 -5.60
N ASN A 20 0.82 -6.76 -6.19
CA ASN A 20 1.53 -5.68 -5.52
C ASN A 20 0.54 -4.83 -4.73
N ILE A 21 0.74 -4.82 -3.42
CA ILE A 21 -0.12 -4.11 -2.48
C ILE A 21 0.71 -3.03 -1.83
N VAL A 22 0.22 -1.80 -1.90
CA VAL A 22 0.88 -0.65 -1.29
C VAL A 22 0.01 -0.12 -0.17
N ILE A 23 0.57 -0.01 1.01
CA ILE A 23 -0.09 0.60 2.15
C ILE A 23 0.65 1.89 2.46
N TYR A 24 -0.04 3.01 2.31
CA TYR A 24 0.54 4.31 2.53
C TYR A 24 0.56 4.62 4.02
N LEU A 25 1.72 5.06 4.52
CA LEU A 25 1.90 5.41 5.91
C LEU A 25 2.24 6.89 6.05
N TYR A 26 1.73 7.51 7.10
CA TYR A 26 2.05 8.90 7.42
C TYR A 26 1.99 9.12 8.93
N ASN A 27 2.73 10.10 9.41
CA ASN A 27 2.75 10.39 10.84
C ASN A 27 1.37 10.82 11.32
N GLY A 28 0.96 10.28 12.44
CA GLY A 28 -0.35 10.54 13.02
C GLY A 28 -1.43 9.58 12.56
N LEU A 29 -1.09 8.55 11.79
CA LEU A 29 -2.08 7.58 11.32
C LEU A 29 -2.62 6.75 12.48
N THR A 30 -3.84 6.23 12.29
CA THR A 30 -4.40 5.22 13.17
C THR A 30 -3.86 3.87 12.75
N VAL A 31 -3.03 3.26 13.58
CA VAL A 31 -2.25 2.08 13.20
C VAL A 31 -3.13 0.91 12.75
N LEU A 32 -4.26 0.69 13.40
CA LEU A 32 -5.13 -0.41 13.01
C LEU A 32 -5.60 -0.29 11.55
N ASP A 33 -5.76 0.93 11.06
CA ASP A 33 -6.20 1.18 9.69
C ASP A 33 -5.16 0.76 8.65
N ALA A 34 -3.92 0.59 9.06
CA ALA A 34 -2.86 0.06 8.21
C ALA A 34 -2.63 -1.43 8.48
N VAL A 35 -2.56 -1.80 9.75
CA VAL A 35 -2.20 -3.15 10.17
C VAL A 35 -3.36 -4.13 9.93
N GLY A 36 -4.61 -3.69 10.08
CA GLY A 36 -5.77 -4.53 9.77
C GLY A 36 -5.77 -5.02 8.33
N PRO A 37 -5.75 -4.13 7.36
CA PRO A 37 -5.63 -4.54 5.95
C PRO A 37 -4.36 -5.35 5.69
N TYR A 38 -3.24 -5.00 6.29
CA TYR A 38 -2.02 -5.77 6.15
C TYR A 38 -2.22 -7.23 6.57
N GLU A 39 -2.85 -7.46 7.73
CA GLU A 39 -3.05 -8.82 8.24
C GLU A 39 -3.86 -9.68 7.28
N VAL A 40 -4.82 -9.10 6.60
CA VAL A 40 -5.67 -9.82 5.65
C VAL A 40 -4.99 -9.94 4.30
N LEU A 41 -4.54 -8.83 3.75
CA LEU A 41 -4.05 -8.80 2.37
C LEU A 41 -2.70 -9.50 2.19
N SER A 42 -1.87 -9.50 3.23
CA SER A 42 -0.57 -10.16 3.15
C SER A 42 -0.68 -11.69 3.03
N ARG A 43 -1.85 -12.24 3.30
CA ARG A 43 -2.10 -13.67 3.20
C ARG A 43 -2.64 -14.10 1.84
N LEU A 44 -2.90 -13.16 0.95
CA LEU A 44 -3.28 -13.51 -0.41
C LEU A 44 -2.12 -14.20 -1.11
N GLN A 45 -2.45 -15.13 -1.98
CA GLN A 45 -1.45 -15.85 -2.74
C GLN A 45 -0.64 -14.87 -3.58
N ASP A 46 0.67 -14.99 -3.51
CA ASP A 46 1.63 -14.16 -4.25
C ASP A 46 1.54 -12.67 -3.90
N ALA A 47 1.05 -12.36 -2.71
CA ALA A 47 1.01 -10.97 -2.25
C ALA A 47 2.42 -10.43 -2.01
N ASN A 48 2.65 -9.22 -2.46
CA ASN A 48 3.86 -8.47 -2.20
C ASN A 48 3.45 -7.15 -1.58
N VAL A 49 3.61 -7.01 -0.27
CA VAL A 49 3.15 -5.83 0.47
C VAL A 49 4.32 -4.89 0.72
N ARG A 50 4.11 -3.63 0.37
CA ARG A 50 5.10 -2.58 0.62
C ARG A 50 4.46 -1.47 1.43
N PHE A 51 5.16 -1.08 2.49
CA PHE A 51 4.77 0.08 3.28
C PHE A 51 5.51 1.30 2.74
N VAL A 52 4.76 2.29 2.33
CA VAL A 52 5.27 3.44 1.58
C VAL A 52 4.87 4.72 2.30
N ALA A 53 5.81 5.65 2.44
CA ALA A 53 5.54 6.96 3.01
C ALA A 53 6.04 8.04 2.07
N ARG A 54 5.69 9.29 2.34
CA ARG A 54 6.24 10.40 1.58
C ARG A 54 7.75 10.38 1.61
N GLU A 55 8.31 10.13 2.79
CA GLU A 55 9.74 9.90 2.99
C GLU A 55 9.88 8.63 3.80
N LYS A 56 10.70 7.69 3.31
CA LYS A 56 10.87 6.42 4.01
C LYS A 56 11.53 6.63 5.38
N GLY A 57 11.22 5.74 6.30
CA GLY A 57 11.74 5.80 7.66
C GLY A 57 10.67 5.51 8.68
N LEU A 58 10.89 6.00 9.88
CA LEU A 58 9.96 5.77 10.98
C LEU A 58 8.70 6.62 10.83
N ILE A 59 7.58 5.98 11.03
CA ILE A 59 6.26 6.60 11.04
C ILE A 59 5.66 6.42 12.41
N VAL A 60 5.24 7.51 13.03
CA VAL A 60 4.74 7.52 14.40
C VAL A 60 3.21 7.51 14.38
N SER A 61 2.62 6.68 15.23
CA SER A 61 1.17 6.57 15.33
C SER A 61 0.54 7.82 15.96
N ASP A 62 -0.78 7.89 15.86
CA ASP A 62 -1.56 9.01 16.41
C ASP A 62 -1.37 9.18 17.93
N THR A 63 -1.20 8.09 18.66
CA THR A 63 -0.97 8.15 20.11
C THR A 63 0.51 8.29 20.49
N HIS A 64 1.42 8.22 19.49
CA HIS A 64 2.87 8.32 19.65
C HIS A 64 3.55 7.15 20.35
N PHE A 65 2.81 6.13 20.76
CA PHE A 65 3.39 4.97 21.44
C PHE A 65 3.94 3.92 20.50
N LEU A 66 3.46 3.89 19.26
CA LEU A 66 3.84 2.85 18.31
C LEU A 66 4.45 3.49 17.08
N LYS A 67 5.50 2.86 16.58
CA LYS A 67 6.18 3.30 15.37
C LYS A 67 6.18 2.17 14.36
N LEU A 68 5.94 2.53 13.11
CA LEU A 68 6.05 1.61 11.98
C LEU A 68 7.21 2.08 11.10
N VAL A 69 7.71 1.19 10.26
CA VAL A 69 8.77 1.53 9.32
C VAL A 69 8.21 1.50 7.90
N ALA A 70 8.35 2.59 7.18
CA ALA A 70 8.12 2.63 5.75
C ALA A 70 9.45 2.38 5.05
N GLU A 71 9.56 1.25 4.36
CA GLU A 71 10.80 0.89 3.68
C GLU A 71 10.96 1.58 2.33
N TYR A 72 9.89 2.17 1.82
CA TYR A 72 9.89 2.84 0.52
C TYR A 72 9.30 4.24 0.66
N ASP A 73 9.77 5.15 -0.18
CA ASP A 73 9.09 6.44 -0.32
C ASP A 73 8.31 6.49 -1.63
N ILE A 74 7.50 7.52 -1.78
CA ILE A 74 6.59 7.63 -2.92
C ILE A 74 7.34 7.71 -4.25
N SER A 75 8.59 8.17 -4.26
CA SER A 75 9.36 8.25 -5.50
C SER A 75 9.80 6.88 -6.00
N GLU A 76 9.82 5.88 -5.15
CA GLU A 76 10.26 4.53 -5.49
C GLU A 76 9.13 3.64 -6.01
N ILE A 77 7.87 4.06 -5.85
CA ILE A 77 6.71 3.25 -6.19
C ILE A 77 5.91 3.95 -7.28
N GLN A 78 5.75 3.28 -8.41
CA GLN A 78 5.08 3.86 -9.58
C GLN A 78 3.78 3.16 -9.93
N SER A 79 3.52 2.00 -9.36
CA SER A 79 2.31 1.24 -9.63
C SER A 79 1.98 0.31 -8.47
N ALA A 80 0.73 -0.08 -8.39
CA ALA A 80 0.25 -1.06 -7.43
C ALA A 80 -1.03 -1.68 -7.96
N ASP A 81 -1.33 -2.90 -7.53
CA ASP A 81 -2.62 -3.52 -7.82
C ASP A 81 -3.66 -3.09 -6.79
N ILE A 82 -3.25 -2.96 -5.55
CA ILE A 82 -4.10 -2.49 -4.46
C ILE A 82 -3.37 -1.37 -3.72
N LEU A 83 -4.05 -0.26 -3.53
CA LEU A 83 -3.56 0.85 -2.71
C LEU A 83 -4.49 1.00 -1.51
N VAL A 84 -3.90 1.02 -0.31
CA VAL A 84 -4.62 1.20 0.94
C VAL A 84 -4.19 2.53 1.57
N ILE A 85 -5.16 3.38 1.88
CA ILE A 85 -4.92 4.68 2.51
C ILE A 85 -5.56 4.65 3.90
N PRO A 86 -4.76 4.52 4.97
CA PRO A 86 -5.28 4.52 6.34
C PRO A 86 -5.80 5.89 6.75
N GLY A 87 -6.71 5.90 7.70
CA GLY A 87 -7.20 7.13 8.30
C GLY A 87 -6.43 7.54 9.53
N SER A 88 -6.86 8.65 10.11
CA SER A 88 -6.30 9.14 11.36
C SER A 88 -7.27 10.11 12.00
N VAL A 89 -6.99 10.50 13.24
CA VAL A 89 -7.83 11.50 13.92
C VAL A 89 -7.60 12.89 13.34
N ILE A 90 -6.33 13.31 13.20
CA ILE A 90 -6.00 14.63 12.68
C ILE A 90 -4.93 14.60 11.59
N GLY A 91 -4.13 13.55 11.53
CA GLY A 91 -3.02 13.48 10.59
C GLY A 91 -3.47 13.56 9.12
N PHE A 92 -4.68 13.08 8.81
CA PHE A 92 -5.19 13.10 7.45
C PHE A 92 -5.33 14.53 6.88
N ILE A 93 -5.54 15.53 7.74
CA ILE A 93 -5.69 16.92 7.30
C ILE A 93 -4.40 17.38 6.61
N ARG A 94 -3.27 17.06 7.20
CA ARG A 94 -1.98 17.43 6.61
C ARG A 94 -1.74 16.69 5.31
N GLU A 95 -2.03 15.37 5.28
CA GLU A 95 -1.81 14.58 4.08
C GLU A 95 -2.72 15.01 2.93
N SER A 96 -3.96 15.38 3.24
CA SER A 96 -4.90 15.82 2.21
C SER A 96 -4.52 17.17 1.59
N LYS A 97 -3.60 17.91 2.20
CA LYS A 97 -3.10 19.18 1.68
C LYS A 97 -1.74 19.07 1.01
N ASP A 98 -1.11 17.90 1.06
CA ASP A 98 0.21 17.70 0.46
C ASP A 98 0.05 17.38 -1.02
N ALA A 99 0.41 18.33 -1.87
CA ALA A 99 0.23 18.19 -3.32
C ALA A 99 1.05 17.04 -3.89
N SER A 100 2.25 16.79 -3.38
CA SER A 100 3.09 15.71 -3.90
C SER A 100 2.50 14.34 -3.57
N VAL A 101 1.92 14.18 -2.40
CA VAL A 101 1.24 12.96 -2.00
C VAL A 101 -0.02 12.74 -2.83
N LEU A 102 -0.83 13.80 -3.00
CA LEU A 102 -2.06 13.70 -3.79
C LEU A 102 -1.77 13.35 -5.24
N ASN A 103 -0.75 13.95 -5.82
CA ASN A 103 -0.36 13.65 -7.19
C ASN A 103 0.11 12.20 -7.32
N TRP A 104 0.87 11.72 -6.35
CA TRP A 104 1.31 10.34 -6.33
C TRP A 104 0.13 9.38 -6.21
N ILE A 105 -0.82 9.67 -5.33
CA ILE A 105 -2.03 8.84 -5.18
C ILE A 105 -2.80 8.77 -6.49
N GLN A 106 -2.97 9.90 -7.17
CA GLN A 106 -3.65 9.91 -8.46
C GLN A 106 -2.93 9.07 -9.50
N GLN A 107 -1.60 9.15 -9.53
CA GLN A 107 -0.79 8.39 -10.45
C GLN A 107 -0.92 6.89 -10.18
N ILE A 108 -0.81 6.48 -8.91
CA ILE A 108 -0.93 5.08 -8.53
C ILE A 108 -2.35 4.57 -8.80
N HIS A 109 -3.36 5.38 -8.51
CA HIS A 109 -4.76 5.01 -8.72
C HIS A 109 -5.04 4.58 -10.15
N GLN A 110 -4.36 5.17 -11.12
CA GLN A 110 -4.54 4.80 -12.53
C GLN A 110 -4.05 3.39 -12.83
N THR A 111 -3.21 2.83 -11.98
CA THR A 111 -2.66 1.48 -12.16
C THR A 111 -3.37 0.42 -11.33
N THR A 112 -4.18 0.83 -10.34
CA THR A 112 -4.76 -0.11 -9.38
C THR A 112 -6.01 -0.79 -9.91
N THR A 113 -6.21 -2.05 -9.47
CA THR A 113 -7.50 -2.71 -9.56
C THR A 113 -8.40 -2.20 -8.43
N TRP A 114 -7.80 -1.98 -7.25
CA TRP A 114 -8.54 -1.49 -6.08
C TRP A 114 -7.75 -0.38 -5.40
N THR A 115 -8.38 0.77 -5.25
CA THR A 115 -7.89 1.83 -4.37
C THR A 115 -8.87 1.91 -3.21
N THR A 116 -8.37 1.66 -2.00
CA THR A 116 -9.22 1.57 -0.82
C THR A 116 -8.78 2.59 0.22
N SER A 117 -9.74 3.04 1.00
CA SER A 117 -9.47 3.91 2.13
C SER A 117 -10.16 3.36 3.35
N VAL A 118 -9.60 3.62 4.52
CA VAL A 118 -10.14 3.16 5.79
C VAL A 118 -10.41 4.40 6.63
N CYS A 119 -11.58 4.46 7.26
CA CYS A 119 -11.95 5.56 8.13
C CYS A 119 -11.86 6.90 7.39
N SER A 120 -11.05 7.85 7.86
CA SER A 120 -10.88 9.16 7.23
C SER A 120 -9.91 9.15 6.05
N GLY A 121 -9.39 8.00 5.65
CA GLY A 121 -8.46 7.92 4.51
C GLY A 121 -9.04 8.38 3.19
N SER A 122 -10.37 8.48 3.08
CA SER A 122 -11.05 8.92 1.88
C SER A 122 -11.20 10.44 1.76
N VAL A 123 -10.89 11.17 2.80
CA VAL A 123 -11.09 12.62 2.85
C VAL A 123 -10.02 13.41 2.09
#